data_8f9e4eb85c9f9526c04566db6ccbb1d6
#
_entry.id   8f9e4eb85c9f9526c04566db6ccbb1d6
#
_cell.length_a   1.000
_cell.length_b   1.000
_cell.length_c   1.000
_cell.angle_alpha   90.00
_cell.angle_beta   90.00
_cell.angle_gamma   90.00
#
_symmetry.space_group_name_H-M   'P 1'
#
loop_
_entity.id
_entity.type
_entity.pdbx_description
1 polymer ?
#
loop_
_entity_poly.entity_id
_entity_poly.type
_entity_poly.pdbx_seq_one_letter_code
_entity_poly.pdbx_strand_id
1 'polypeptide(L)'
;IPLRLGGSEMCIRDRLSEDCAAHLSDAFPDAFTVLPQDYVLVKPRFSAFFHTSLDLILRRLGVQTVLLAGTTTPNCIRTTCYDAISLDYDAVVLSDCTSSVTDAVQAGNLADMQRVGATVCASTELTLA
;
A
#
# COMPACT_ATOMS: atom_id res chain seq x y z
N ILE A 1 0.04 -12.29 -8.08
CA ILE A 1 0.20 -12.59 -6.64
C ILE A 1 -0.15 -11.33 -5.89
N PRO A 2 -1.18 -11.34 -5.06
CA PRO A 2 -1.53 -10.17 -4.29
C PRO A 2 -0.46 -9.89 -3.23
N LEU A 3 0.09 -8.68 -3.25
CA LEU A 3 0.94 -8.18 -2.18
C LEU A 3 0.03 -7.48 -1.17
N ARG A 4 0.03 -7.96 0.06
CA ARG A 4 -0.72 -7.34 1.15
C ARG A 4 0.22 -6.71 2.14
N LEU A 5 0.02 -5.43 2.39
CA LEU A 5 0.76 -4.68 3.40
C LEU A 5 -0.15 -4.52 4.61
N GLY A 6 0.23 -5.12 5.71
CA GLY A 6 -0.52 -5.06 6.96
C GLY A 6 -0.06 -3.97 7.90
N GLY A 7 -0.98 -3.44 8.68
CA GLY A 7 -0.73 -2.71 9.89
C GLY A 7 -1.02 -1.23 9.87
N SER A 8 -2.20 -0.83 10.37
CA SER A 8 -2.54 0.57 10.64
C SER A 8 -1.76 1.17 11.82
N GLU A 9 -1.29 0.35 12.74
CA GLU A 9 -0.57 0.82 13.93
C GLU A 9 0.91 1.08 13.70
N MET A 10 1.48 0.55 12.65
CA MET A 10 2.90 0.71 12.35
C MET A 10 3.27 2.04 11.69
N CYS A 11 2.32 2.85 11.34
CA CYS A 11 2.58 4.21 10.87
C CYS A 11 3.06 5.15 11.98
N ILE A 12 2.99 4.76 13.25
CA ILE A 12 3.02 5.72 14.35
C ILE A 12 4.20 5.57 15.32
N ARG A 13 4.92 4.45 15.45
CA ARG A 13 6.02 4.35 16.46
C ARG A 13 7.09 3.29 16.19
N ASP A 14 8.30 3.76 16.21
CA ASP A 14 9.57 3.53 16.89
C ASP A 14 9.78 2.23 17.69
N ARG A 15 9.35 1.07 17.26
CA ARG A 15 9.93 -0.15 17.83
C ARG A 15 10.00 -1.24 16.78
N LEU A 16 11.16 -1.40 16.23
CA LEU A 16 11.64 -2.68 15.74
C LEU A 16 11.84 -3.59 16.96
N SER A 17 10.78 -4.19 17.48
CA SER A 17 10.94 -5.28 18.43
C SER A 17 10.84 -6.60 17.67
N GLU A 18 11.67 -7.55 18.06
CA GLU A 18 11.65 -8.92 17.54
C GLU A 18 10.28 -9.61 17.74
N ASP A 19 9.41 -9.03 18.56
CA ASP A 19 8.04 -9.49 18.80
C ASP A 19 7.05 -9.19 17.67
N CYS A 20 7.41 -8.38 16.67
CA CYS A 20 6.50 -8.04 15.56
C CYS A 20 6.03 -9.27 14.76
N ALA A 21 6.85 -10.31 14.68
CA ALA A 21 6.49 -11.53 13.95
C ALA A 21 5.41 -12.35 14.71
N ALA A 22 5.39 -12.28 16.04
CA ALA A 22 4.43 -13.03 16.86
C ALA A 22 3.01 -12.43 16.84
N HIS A 23 2.87 -11.14 16.50
CA HIS A 23 1.60 -10.42 16.49
C HIS A 23 1.02 -10.22 15.09
N LEU A 24 1.58 -10.84 14.06
CA LEU A 24 1.08 -10.71 12.69
C LEU A 24 -0.35 -11.26 12.52
N SER A 25 -0.75 -12.25 13.31
CA SER A 25 -2.12 -12.76 13.30
C SER A 25 -3.14 -11.75 13.82
N ASP A 26 -2.72 -10.88 14.76
CA ASP A 26 -3.58 -9.87 15.37
C ASP A 26 -3.53 -8.52 14.62
N ALA A 27 -2.63 -8.40 13.63
CA ALA A 27 -2.40 -7.17 12.90
C ALA A 27 -3.42 -6.92 11.77
N PHE A 28 -4.20 -7.93 11.38
CA PHE A 28 -5.19 -7.81 10.32
C PHE A 28 -6.60 -7.90 10.88
N PRO A 29 -7.52 -7.02 10.45
CA PRO A 29 -8.94 -7.18 10.77
C PRO A 29 -9.45 -8.55 10.31
N ASP A 30 -10.43 -9.11 11.03
CA ASP A 30 -11.04 -10.42 10.72
C ASP A 30 -11.59 -10.51 9.28
N ALA A 31 -11.89 -9.36 8.66
CA ALA A 31 -12.33 -9.25 7.27
C ALA A 31 -11.23 -9.59 6.26
N PHE A 32 -9.95 -9.65 6.69
CA PHE A 32 -8.83 -9.97 5.81
C PHE A 32 -8.36 -11.40 6.01
N THR A 33 -8.45 -12.18 4.95
CA THR A 33 -7.82 -13.50 4.92
C THR A 33 -6.44 -13.39 4.26
N VAL A 34 -5.41 -13.64 5.03
CA VAL A 34 -4.04 -13.76 4.51
C VAL A 34 -3.87 -15.16 3.94
N LEU A 35 -3.54 -15.25 2.67
CA LEU A 35 -3.33 -16.51 1.97
C LEU A 35 -1.87 -16.96 2.07
N PRO A 36 -1.57 -18.26 1.98
CA PRO A 36 -0.19 -18.77 2.08
C PRO A 36 0.78 -18.19 1.04
N GLN A 37 0.27 -17.72 -0.11
CA GLN A 37 1.06 -17.11 -1.16
C GLN A 37 1.21 -15.58 -1.03
N ASP A 38 0.55 -14.96 -0.05
CA ASP A 38 0.66 -13.52 0.16
C ASP A 38 2.00 -13.18 0.82
N TYR A 39 2.63 -12.12 0.34
CA TYR A 39 3.79 -11.54 0.99
C TYR A 39 3.33 -10.59 2.08
N VAL A 40 3.68 -10.88 3.32
CA VAL A 40 3.41 -10.01 4.46
C VAL A 40 4.69 -9.25 4.78
N LEU A 41 4.61 -7.92 4.72
CA LEU A 41 5.74 -7.04 5.00
C LEU A 41 5.41 -6.11 6.16
N VAL A 42 6.35 -6.03 7.09
CA VAL A 42 6.33 -5.03 8.17
C VAL A 42 7.02 -3.78 7.66
N LYS A 43 6.29 -2.67 7.58
CA LYS A 43 6.86 -1.40 7.14
C LYS A 43 7.11 -0.46 8.33
N PRO A 44 8.32 0.10 8.45
CA PRO A 44 8.68 0.95 9.59
C PRO A 44 8.18 2.40 9.45
N ARG A 45 7.79 2.83 8.25
CA ARG A 45 7.37 4.20 7.93
C ARG A 45 6.15 4.21 7.00
N PHE A 46 5.73 5.36 6.54
CA PHE A 46 4.54 5.52 5.71
C PHE A 46 4.64 4.77 4.39
N SER A 47 5.74 4.95 3.67
CA SER A 47 5.95 4.25 2.41
C SER A 47 6.23 2.76 2.62
N ALA A 48 5.59 1.94 1.81
CA ALA A 48 5.83 0.51 1.78
C ALA A 48 7.20 0.14 1.21
N PHE A 49 7.87 1.04 0.51
CA PHE A 49 9.21 0.83 -0.03
C PHE A 49 10.32 1.19 0.94
N PHE A 50 10.02 2.06 1.93
CA PHE A 50 11.03 2.58 2.82
C PHE A 50 11.53 1.52 3.81
N HIS A 51 12.80 1.14 3.71
CA HIS A 51 13.45 0.12 4.55
C HIS A 51 12.69 -1.21 4.61
N THR A 52 12.14 -1.63 3.47
CA THR A 52 11.52 -2.95 3.29
C THR A 52 12.14 -3.66 2.11
N SER A 53 11.82 -4.94 1.96
CA SER A 53 12.21 -5.75 0.79
C SER A 53 11.21 -5.63 -0.38
N LEU A 54 10.26 -4.69 -0.34
CA LEU A 54 9.19 -4.62 -1.33
C LEU A 54 9.71 -4.50 -2.76
N ASP A 55 10.61 -3.55 -3.02
CA ASP A 55 11.16 -3.36 -4.37
C ASP A 55 11.89 -4.61 -4.88
N LEU A 56 12.68 -5.26 -4.02
CA LEU A 56 13.36 -6.49 -4.36
C LEU A 56 12.37 -7.60 -4.75
N ILE A 57 11.29 -7.75 -4.00
CA ILE A 57 10.24 -8.75 -4.26
C ILE A 57 9.56 -8.45 -5.60
N LEU A 58 9.13 -7.21 -5.81
CA LEU A 58 8.44 -6.80 -7.03
C LEU A 58 9.31 -6.98 -8.28
N ARG A 59 10.59 -6.59 -8.21
CA ARG A 59 11.57 -6.80 -9.30
C ARG A 59 11.75 -8.27 -9.61
N ARG A 60 11.91 -9.10 -8.57
CA ARG A 60 12.07 -10.55 -8.73
C ARG A 60 10.85 -11.21 -9.38
N LEU A 61 9.65 -10.70 -9.09
CA LEU A 61 8.40 -11.18 -9.67
C LEU A 61 8.11 -10.59 -11.07
N GLY A 62 8.94 -9.68 -11.56
CA GLY A 62 8.73 -9.01 -12.85
C GLY A 62 7.51 -8.08 -12.86
N VAL A 63 7.10 -7.57 -11.70
CA VAL A 63 5.96 -6.66 -11.57
C VAL A 63 6.32 -5.31 -12.18
N GLN A 64 5.43 -4.79 -13.02
CA GLN A 64 5.53 -3.46 -13.63
C GLN A 64 4.47 -2.50 -13.06
N THR A 65 3.30 -3.01 -12.75
CA THR A 65 2.17 -2.23 -12.24
C THR A 65 1.84 -2.62 -10.80
N VAL A 66 1.69 -1.64 -9.92
CA VAL A 66 1.28 -1.84 -8.53
C VAL A 66 -0.08 -1.21 -8.28
N LEU A 67 -0.99 -1.98 -7.69
CA LEU A 67 -2.30 -1.51 -7.27
C LEU A 67 -2.25 -1.18 -5.77
N LEU A 68 -2.64 0.04 -5.43
CA LEU A 68 -2.59 0.57 -4.06
C LEU A 68 -3.99 0.66 -3.47
N ALA A 69 -4.18 0.00 -2.34
CA ALA A 69 -5.39 0.03 -1.53
C ALA A 69 -5.03 0.12 -0.05
N GLY A 70 -5.94 0.60 0.77
CA GLY A 70 -5.76 0.71 2.22
C GLY A 70 -5.95 2.12 2.78
N THR A 71 -5.45 2.34 3.99
CA THR A 71 -5.55 3.60 4.75
C THR A 71 -4.19 4.01 5.32
N THR A 72 -3.89 5.28 5.49
CA THR A 72 -4.70 6.43 5.08
C THR A 72 -4.14 7.05 3.81
N THR A 73 -5.03 7.54 2.97
CA THR A 73 -4.66 8.08 1.65
C THR A 73 -3.58 9.15 1.70
N PRO A 74 -3.62 10.17 2.59
CA PRO A 74 -2.61 11.22 2.63
C PRO A 74 -1.23 10.75 3.12
N ASN A 75 -1.15 9.61 3.78
CA ASN A 75 0.09 9.11 4.37
C ASN A 75 0.61 7.88 3.62
N CYS A 76 0.17 6.69 4.02
CA CYS A 76 0.73 5.43 3.53
C CYS A 76 0.51 5.23 2.03
N ILE A 77 -0.70 5.54 1.55
CA ILE A 77 -1.02 5.36 0.13
C ILE A 77 -0.24 6.36 -0.72
N ARG A 78 -0.31 7.65 -0.38
CA ARG A 78 0.38 8.70 -1.12
C ARG A 78 1.89 8.49 -1.17
N THR A 79 2.54 8.25 -0.03
CA THR A 79 3.98 8.07 0.00
C THR A 79 4.42 6.82 -0.75
N THR A 80 3.67 5.71 -0.64
CA THR A 80 3.95 4.50 -1.41
C THR A 80 3.75 4.74 -2.91
N CYS A 81 2.73 5.49 -3.31
CA CYS A 81 2.48 5.86 -4.69
C CYS A 81 3.64 6.67 -5.29
N TYR A 82 4.11 7.68 -4.57
CA TYR A 82 5.24 8.52 -5.01
C TYR A 82 6.54 7.72 -5.14
N ASP A 83 6.82 6.83 -4.18
CA ASP A 83 7.99 5.97 -4.25
C ASP A 83 7.87 4.94 -5.40
N ALA A 84 6.67 4.37 -5.62
CA ALA A 84 6.44 3.48 -6.75
C ALA A 84 6.77 4.16 -8.09
N ILE A 85 6.24 5.36 -8.30
CA ILE A 85 6.52 6.16 -9.51
C ILE A 85 8.02 6.48 -9.61
N SER A 86 8.66 6.85 -8.50
CA SER A 86 10.09 7.16 -8.45
C SER A 86 10.97 5.95 -8.76
N LEU A 87 10.45 4.74 -8.55
CA LEU A 87 11.10 3.47 -8.85
C LEU A 87 10.68 2.88 -10.22
N ASP A 88 10.03 3.68 -11.06
CA ASP A 88 9.57 3.31 -12.40
C ASP A 88 8.49 2.20 -12.43
N TYR A 89 7.64 2.13 -11.40
CA TYR A 89 6.42 1.33 -11.46
C TYR A 89 5.24 2.17 -11.96
N ASP A 90 4.36 1.54 -12.72
CA ASP A 90 3.02 2.08 -12.98
C ASP A 90 2.20 1.98 -11.70
N ALA A 91 1.84 3.10 -11.10
CA ALA A 91 1.04 3.14 -9.87
C ALA A 91 -0.45 3.34 -10.18
N VAL A 92 -1.28 2.43 -9.70
CA VAL A 92 -2.73 2.51 -9.78
C VAL A 92 -3.30 2.61 -8.36
N VAL A 93 -4.03 3.68 -8.08
CA VAL A 93 -4.67 3.91 -6.78
C VAL A 93 -6.15 3.62 -6.89
N LEU A 94 -6.65 2.68 -6.07
CA LEU A 94 -8.05 2.31 -6.07
C LEU A 94 -8.85 3.26 -5.19
N SER A 95 -9.62 4.16 -5.82
CA SER A 95 -10.31 5.26 -5.12
C SER A 95 -11.36 4.78 -4.12
N ASP A 96 -12.03 3.68 -4.41
CA ASP A 96 -13.04 3.04 -3.56
C ASP A 96 -12.47 2.06 -2.54
N CYS A 97 -11.18 1.72 -2.65
CA CYS A 97 -10.45 0.86 -1.72
C CYS A 97 -9.43 1.64 -0.89
N THR A 98 -9.50 2.96 -0.88
CA THR A 98 -8.67 3.85 -0.06
C THR A 98 -9.56 4.80 0.73
N SER A 99 -9.08 5.29 1.86
CA SER A 99 -9.86 6.20 2.70
C SER A 99 -9.01 7.20 3.47
N SER A 100 -9.64 8.30 3.85
CA SER A 100 -9.04 9.37 4.64
C SER A 100 -10.00 9.87 5.72
N VAL A 101 -9.58 10.90 6.45
CA VAL A 101 -10.35 11.47 7.58
C VAL A 101 -11.58 12.26 7.11
N THR A 102 -11.54 12.83 5.91
CA THR A 102 -12.65 13.55 5.29
C THR A 102 -12.66 13.36 3.78
N ASP A 103 -13.82 13.54 3.14
CA ASP A 103 -13.96 13.44 1.69
C ASP A 103 -13.10 14.49 0.96
N ALA A 104 -12.96 15.68 1.52
CA ALA A 104 -12.13 16.73 0.93
C ALA A 104 -10.63 16.35 0.93
N VAL A 105 -10.14 15.79 2.03
CA VAL A 105 -8.76 15.30 2.11
C VAL A 105 -8.56 14.11 1.17
N GLN A 106 -9.52 13.20 1.09
CA GLN A 106 -9.52 12.08 0.15
C GLN A 106 -9.39 12.57 -1.29
N ALA A 107 -10.32 13.41 -1.72
CA ALA A 107 -10.37 13.92 -3.09
C ALA A 107 -9.11 14.70 -3.48
N GLY A 108 -8.60 15.54 -2.58
CA GLY A 108 -7.38 16.33 -2.82
C GLY A 108 -6.15 15.45 -3.02
N ASN A 109 -5.98 14.41 -2.19
CA ASN A 109 -4.85 13.50 -2.31
C ASN A 109 -4.92 12.62 -3.56
N LEU A 110 -6.11 12.12 -3.92
CA LEU A 110 -6.30 11.36 -5.16
C LEU A 110 -5.96 12.23 -6.39
N ALA A 111 -6.43 13.49 -6.41
CA ALA A 111 -6.11 14.44 -7.48
C ALA A 111 -4.60 14.74 -7.57
N ASP A 112 -3.91 14.85 -6.44
CA ASP A 112 -2.46 15.08 -6.42
C ASP A 112 -1.69 13.87 -6.96
N MET A 113 -2.06 12.66 -6.57
CA MET A 113 -1.43 11.43 -7.09
C MET A 113 -1.66 11.28 -8.59
N GLN A 114 -2.87 11.59 -9.08
CA GLN A 114 -3.14 11.57 -10.51
C GLN A 114 -2.30 12.58 -11.28
N ARG A 115 -2.07 13.77 -10.71
CA ARG A 115 -1.27 14.83 -11.32
C ARG A 115 0.20 14.46 -11.50
N VAL A 116 0.74 13.62 -10.61
CA VAL A 116 2.14 13.16 -10.70
C VAL A 116 2.31 11.88 -11.52
N GLY A 117 1.24 11.34 -12.10
CA GLY A 117 1.32 10.24 -13.05
C GLY A 117 0.68 8.93 -12.58
N ALA A 118 0.07 8.88 -11.39
CA ALA A 118 -0.68 7.70 -10.99
C ALA A 118 -2.00 7.60 -11.76
N THR A 119 -2.44 6.39 -12.06
CA THR A 119 -3.81 6.12 -12.46
C THR A 119 -4.70 6.03 -11.23
N VAL A 120 -5.79 6.78 -11.20
CA VAL A 120 -6.79 6.71 -10.12
C VAL A 120 -8.10 6.20 -10.72
N CYS A 121 -8.58 5.07 -10.25
CA CYS A 121 -9.81 4.45 -10.73
C CYS A 121 -10.53 3.70 -9.60
N ALA A 122 -11.81 3.36 -9.82
CA ALA A 122 -12.51 2.45 -8.93
C ALA A 122 -12.11 0.99 -9.20
N SER A 123 -12.21 0.14 -8.19
CA SER A 123 -11.89 -1.29 -8.32
C SER A 123 -12.70 -2.00 -9.39
N THR A 124 -13.95 -1.52 -9.62
CA THR A 124 -14.87 -2.03 -10.65
C THR A 124 -14.45 -1.68 -12.08
N GLU A 125 -13.54 -0.71 -12.25
CA GLU A 125 -13.02 -0.30 -13.56
C GLU A 125 -11.80 -1.11 -13.98
N LEU A 126 -11.27 -1.96 -13.07
CA LEU A 126 -10.14 -2.82 -13.38
C LEU A 126 -10.60 -3.96 -14.30
N THR A 127 -10.02 -4.00 -15.49
CA THR A 127 -10.13 -5.16 -16.38
C THR A 127 -8.82 -5.95 -16.27
N LEU A 128 -8.87 -7.08 -15.60
CA LEU A 128 -7.74 -8.01 -15.60
C LEU A 128 -7.76 -8.74 -16.94
N ALA A 129 -6.80 -8.43 -17.76
CA ALA A 129 -6.57 -9.14 -19.01
C ALA A 129 -5.99 -10.53 -18.75
#